data_7f9b074f85910de574c527e1bd8f1e39
#
_entry.id   7f9b074f85910de574c527e1bd8f1e39
#
_cell.length_a   1.000
_cell.length_b   1.000
_cell.length_c   1.000
_cell.angle_alpha   90.00
_cell.angle_beta   90.00
_cell.angle_gamma   90.00
#
_symmetry.space_group_name_H-M   'P 1'
#
loop_
_entity.id
_entity.type
_entity.pdbx_description
1 polymer ?
#
loop_
_entity_poly.entity_id
_entity_poly.type
_entity_poly.pdbx_seq_one_letter_code
_entity_poly.pdbx_strand_id
1 'polypeptide(L)'
;NKPNSNIPIILGQCTNCGTIQLEQISDINCYEVRFPWVRQNEPEAHLDGLVQKIISLPDINNRSPIWGLSYKDESTVERFRKLGFTNCKTMDYATLFDSKDQINNITMIQSFITERRIDELQKSFGTPKIVISRHLLEHAHNTHKYFKAIKKLVSTGSYVVIEIPECSKLINNL
;
A
#
# COMPACT_ATOMS: atom_id res chain seq x y z
N ASN A 1 -2.50 -20.90 -25.75
CA ASN A 1 -1.12 -20.63 -25.34
C ASN A 1 -0.71 -19.29 -25.96
N LYS A 2 -0.80 -18.19 -25.21
CA LYS A 2 -0.09 -16.97 -25.59
C LYS A 2 1.42 -17.25 -25.45
N PRO A 3 2.25 -16.89 -26.43
CA PRO A 3 3.68 -17.06 -26.28
C PRO A 3 4.16 -16.31 -25.05
N ASN A 4 5.05 -16.92 -24.25
CA ASN A 4 5.74 -16.23 -23.18
C ASN A 4 6.53 -15.07 -23.82
N SER A 5 6.01 -13.85 -23.72
CA SER A 5 6.76 -12.66 -24.08
C SER A 5 7.75 -12.42 -22.94
N ASN A 6 9.03 -12.65 -23.19
CA ASN A 6 10.07 -12.24 -22.26
C ASN A 6 10.09 -10.71 -22.20
N ILE A 7 9.81 -10.17 -21.04
CA ILE A 7 9.90 -8.73 -20.81
C ILE A 7 11.32 -8.48 -20.26
N PRO A 8 12.16 -7.69 -20.94
CA PRO A 8 13.49 -7.38 -20.44
C PRO A 8 13.37 -6.55 -19.16
N ILE A 9 14.14 -6.92 -18.14
CA ILE A 9 14.28 -6.15 -16.90
C ILE A 9 15.58 -5.35 -17.01
N ILE A 10 15.45 -4.03 -17.18
CA ILE A 10 16.60 -3.11 -17.26
C ILE A 10 16.52 -2.22 -16.03
N LEU A 11 17.57 -2.27 -15.21
CA LEU A 11 17.70 -1.43 -14.01
C LEU A 11 18.56 -0.21 -14.34
N GLY A 12 18.07 0.95 -14.00
CA GLY A 12 18.79 2.20 -14.05
C GLY A 12 18.99 2.79 -12.65
N GLN A 13 20.11 3.45 -12.42
CA GLN A 13 20.35 4.22 -11.21
C GLN A 13 20.22 5.71 -11.49
N CYS A 14 19.38 6.40 -10.73
CA CYS A 14 19.26 7.85 -10.82
C CYS A 14 20.56 8.51 -10.38
N THR A 15 21.16 9.31 -11.27
CA THR A 15 22.42 10.03 -11.01
C THR A 15 22.29 11.13 -9.97
N ASN A 16 21.07 11.61 -9.72
CA ASN A 16 20.80 12.68 -8.76
C ASN A 16 20.60 12.20 -7.33
N CYS A 17 19.86 11.11 -7.13
CA CYS A 17 19.49 10.64 -5.79
C CYS A 17 19.92 9.20 -5.48
N GLY A 18 20.54 8.49 -6.43
CA GLY A 18 21.00 7.12 -6.24
C GLY A 18 19.91 6.04 -6.28
N THR A 19 18.65 6.39 -6.44
CA THR A 19 17.54 5.43 -6.48
C THR A 19 17.72 4.48 -7.66
N ILE A 20 17.60 3.17 -7.40
CA ILE A 20 17.57 2.13 -8.42
C ILE A 20 16.11 1.90 -8.83
N GLN A 21 15.84 1.87 -10.11
CA GLN A 21 14.50 1.70 -10.66
C GLN A 21 14.56 0.97 -12.00
N LEU A 22 13.42 0.45 -12.43
CA LEU A 22 13.27 -0.03 -13.80
C LEU A 22 13.34 1.15 -14.77
N GLU A 23 14.15 1.05 -15.81
CA GLU A 23 14.18 2.06 -16.89
C GLU A 23 12.89 2.06 -17.69
N GLN A 24 12.30 0.88 -17.86
CA GLN A 24 11.07 0.70 -18.60
C GLN A 24 10.06 -0.03 -17.75
N ILE A 25 8.94 0.63 -17.48
CA ILE A 25 7.82 0.03 -16.74
C ILE A 25 6.91 -0.65 -17.75
N SER A 26 6.65 -1.94 -17.56
CA SER A 26 5.71 -2.70 -18.39
C SER A 26 4.27 -2.25 -18.18
N ASP A 27 3.41 -2.49 -19.18
CA ASP A 27 1.98 -2.23 -19.05
C ASP A 27 1.42 -2.95 -17.81
N ILE A 28 0.50 -2.28 -17.08
CA ILE A 28 -0.07 -2.82 -15.85
C ILE A 28 -0.75 -4.17 -16.06
N ASN A 29 -1.33 -4.41 -17.23
CA ASN A 29 -1.96 -5.67 -17.58
C ASN A 29 -0.98 -6.86 -17.65
N CYS A 30 0.33 -6.60 -17.76
CA CYS A 30 1.36 -7.63 -17.68
C CYS A 30 1.52 -8.20 -16.28
N TYR A 31 1.06 -7.48 -15.25
CA TYR A 31 1.14 -7.87 -13.85
C TYR A 31 -0.16 -8.52 -13.34
N GLU A 32 -1.16 -8.67 -14.21
CA GLU A 32 -2.39 -9.37 -13.86
C GLU A 32 -2.06 -10.82 -13.50
N VAL A 33 -2.35 -11.20 -12.26
CA VAL A 33 -2.02 -12.55 -11.78
C VAL A 33 -3.00 -13.56 -12.32
N ARG A 34 -2.48 -14.70 -12.75
CA ARG A 34 -3.27 -15.83 -13.24
C ARG A 34 -4.17 -16.44 -12.17
N PHE A 35 -3.75 -16.33 -10.90
CA PHE A 35 -4.44 -16.91 -9.75
C PHE A 35 -4.58 -15.85 -8.63
N PRO A 36 -5.58 -14.96 -8.71
CA PRO A 36 -5.71 -13.82 -7.79
C PRO A 36 -6.04 -14.23 -6.34
N TRP A 37 -6.44 -15.47 -6.11
CA TRP A 37 -6.72 -15.99 -4.77
C TRP A 37 -5.46 -16.41 -3.99
N VAL A 38 -4.32 -16.56 -4.66
CA VAL A 38 -3.07 -16.90 -3.99
C VAL A 38 -2.55 -15.67 -3.26
N ARG A 39 -2.55 -15.74 -1.93
CA ARG A 39 -1.98 -14.69 -1.07
C ARG A 39 -0.73 -15.20 -0.39
N GLN A 40 0.33 -14.43 -0.47
CA GLN A 40 1.54 -14.71 0.29
C GLN A 40 1.36 -14.23 1.72
N ASN A 41 1.64 -15.11 2.68
CA ASN A 41 1.68 -14.77 4.10
C ASN A 41 3.14 -14.58 4.51
N GLU A 42 3.44 -13.43 5.06
CA GLU A 42 4.76 -13.06 5.54
C GLU A 42 4.80 -13.13 7.07
N PRO A 43 5.98 -13.34 7.69
CA PRO A 43 6.11 -13.23 9.14
C PRO A 43 5.73 -11.83 9.62
N GLU A 44 4.81 -11.73 10.58
CA GLU A 44 4.23 -10.45 11.00
C GLU A 44 4.49 -10.10 12.47
N ALA A 45 5.39 -10.81 13.16
CA ALA A 45 5.68 -10.55 14.56
C ALA A 45 6.19 -9.12 14.84
N HIS A 46 6.87 -8.51 13.85
CA HIS A 46 7.35 -7.13 13.95
C HIS A 46 6.21 -6.08 14.05
N LEU A 47 5.01 -6.42 13.59
CA LEU A 47 3.85 -5.52 13.61
C LEU A 47 3.38 -5.19 15.03
N ASP A 48 3.61 -6.08 16.00
CA ASP A 48 3.25 -5.80 17.39
C ASP A 48 4.09 -4.62 17.91
N GLY A 49 5.40 -4.64 17.66
CA GLY A 49 6.29 -3.52 17.99
C GLY A 49 6.00 -2.24 17.19
N LEU A 50 5.62 -2.39 15.91
CA LEU A 50 5.22 -1.25 15.07
C LEU A 50 3.98 -0.56 15.64
N VAL A 51 2.95 -1.30 15.99
CA VAL A 51 1.71 -0.74 16.55
C VAL A 51 1.99 -0.04 17.87
N GLN A 52 2.84 -0.61 18.75
CA GLN A 52 3.23 0.06 20.00
C GLN A 52 3.93 1.40 19.76
N LYS A 53 4.79 1.48 18.75
CA LYS A 53 5.42 2.75 18.36
C LYS A 53 4.40 3.77 17.86
N ILE A 54 3.43 3.33 17.04
CA ILE A 54 2.42 4.24 16.49
C ILE A 54 1.50 4.80 17.57
N ILE A 55 1.04 3.99 18.51
CA ILE A 55 0.16 4.47 19.60
C ILE A 55 0.86 5.43 20.55
N SER A 56 2.20 5.42 20.59
CA SER A 56 3.00 6.38 21.39
C SER A 56 3.22 7.72 20.68
N LEU A 57 2.79 7.87 19.43
CA LEU A 57 2.92 9.14 18.71
C LEU A 57 1.98 10.20 19.28
N PRO A 58 2.35 11.50 19.18
CA PRO A 58 1.51 12.60 19.64
C PRO A 58 0.11 12.58 19.05
N ASP A 59 -0.89 12.97 19.83
CA ASP A 59 -2.29 13.11 19.41
C ASP A 59 -2.96 11.83 18.89
N ILE A 60 -2.41 10.67 19.22
CA ILE A 60 -3.03 9.36 18.94
C ILE A 60 -3.81 8.90 20.18
N ASN A 61 -5.05 8.49 19.97
CA ASN A 61 -5.93 7.91 20.99
C ASN A 61 -6.84 6.86 20.36
N ASN A 62 -7.61 6.16 21.20
CA ASN A 62 -8.48 5.05 20.77
C ASN A 62 -9.62 5.43 19.84
N ARG A 63 -9.90 6.71 19.60
CA ARG A 63 -10.87 7.22 18.64
C ARG A 63 -10.23 7.69 17.33
N SER A 64 -8.90 7.72 17.25
CA SER A 64 -8.18 8.15 16.05
C SER A 64 -8.56 7.27 14.87
N PRO A 65 -8.98 7.86 13.71
CA PRO A 65 -9.31 7.10 12.53
C PRO A 65 -8.05 6.45 11.92
N ILE A 66 -8.07 5.14 11.78
CA ILE A 66 -6.95 4.33 11.25
C ILE A 66 -7.42 3.63 9.99
N TRP A 67 -6.70 3.85 8.88
CA TRP A 67 -7.02 3.26 7.60
C TRP A 67 -5.87 2.40 7.07
N GLY A 68 -6.13 1.14 6.79
CA GLY A 68 -5.30 0.29 5.95
C GLY A 68 -5.71 0.43 4.50
N LEU A 69 -4.75 0.61 3.60
CA LEU A 69 -5.00 0.83 2.18
C LEU A 69 -5.15 -0.45 1.37
N SER A 70 -4.90 -1.61 1.96
CA SER A 70 -5.02 -2.90 1.28
C SER A 70 -5.32 -4.02 2.27
N TYR A 71 -5.67 -5.18 1.74
CA TYR A 71 -5.84 -6.39 2.57
C TYR A 71 -4.57 -6.79 3.34
N LYS A 72 -3.37 -6.38 2.87
CA LYS A 72 -2.10 -6.58 3.59
C LYS A 72 -2.03 -5.82 4.91
N ASP A 73 -2.83 -4.77 5.03
CA ASP A 73 -2.86 -3.93 6.24
C ASP A 73 -3.80 -4.48 7.31
N GLU A 74 -4.70 -5.42 6.96
CA GLU A 74 -5.75 -5.91 7.87
C GLU A 74 -5.17 -6.46 9.18
N SER A 75 -4.10 -7.22 9.13
CA SER A 75 -3.45 -7.77 10.32
C SER A 75 -2.88 -6.67 11.25
N THR A 76 -2.42 -5.56 10.69
CA THR A 76 -1.98 -4.39 11.46
C THR A 76 -3.18 -3.66 12.06
N VAL A 77 -4.22 -3.44 11.25
CA VAL A 77 -5.47 -2.78 11.68
C VAL A 77 -6.14 -3.59 12.79
N GLU A 78 -6.13 -4.93 12.70
CA GLU A 78 -6.69 -5.80 13.74
C GLU A 78 -5.95 -5.68 15.08
N ARG A 79 -4.64 -5.45 15.06
CA ARG A 79 -3.85 -5.19 16.28
C ARG A 79 -4.30 -3.91 16.99
N PHE A 80 -4.64 -2.86 16.23
CA PHE A 80 -5.23 -1.65 16.81
C PHE A 80 -6.61 -1.92 17.41
N ARG A 81 -7.47 -2.70 16.74
CA ARG A 81 -8.79 -3.08 17.29
C ARG A 81 -8.65 -3.84 18.62
N LYS A 82 -7.70 -4.77 18.71
CA LYS A 82 -7.40 -5.49 19.96
C LYS A 82 -6.93 -4.60 21.09
N LEU A 83 -6.32 -3.46 20.78
CA LEU A 83 -5.91 -2.44 21.74
C LEU A 83 -7.02 -1.42 22.06
N GLY A 84 -8.26 -1.66 21.60
CA GLY A 84 -9.41 -0.82 21.89
C GLY A 84 -9.61 0.39 20.99
N PHE A 85 -8.93 0.45 19.83
CA PHE A 85 -9.20 1.48 18.83
C PHE A 85 -10.51 1.15 18.09
N THR A 86 -11.45 2.10 18.10
CA THR A 86 -12.82 1.87 17.62
C THR A 86 -13.07 2.33 16.18
N ASN A 87 -12.19 3.19 15.65
CA ASN A 87 -12.35 3.76 14.30
C ASN A 87 -11.28 3.23 13.34
N CYS A 88 -11.28 1.92 13.13
CA CYS A 88 -10.30 1.22 12.31
C CYS A 88 -10.97 0.59 11.09
N LYS A 89 -10.43 0.79 9.89
CA LYS A 89 -10.92 0.16 8.67
C LYS A 89 -9.80 -0.20 7.71
N THR A 90 -10.03 -1.24 6.94
CA THR A 90 -9.21 -1.62 5.80
C THR A 90 -10.01 -1.41 4.52
N MET A 91 -9.40 -0.81 3.51
CA MET A 91 -10.07 -0.49 2.26
C MET A 91 -10.23 -1.75 1.41
N ASP A 92 -11.48 -2.02 1.04
CA ASP A 92 -11.83 -3.02 0.05
C ASP A 92 -12.30 -2.30 -1.23
N TYR A 93 -11.39 -2.12 -2.17
CA TYR A 93 -11.66 -1.37 -3.39
C TYR A 93 -12.66 -2.07 -4.31
N ALA A 94 -12.75 -3.40 -4.28
CA ALA A 94 -13.71 -4.14 -5.07
C ALA A 94 -15.15 -3.76 -4.68
N THR A 95 -15.42 -3.78 -3.38
CA THR A 95 -16.74 -3.39 -2.84
C THR A 95 -16.98 -1.89 -2.96
N LEU A 96 -15.96 -1.05 -2.67
CA LEU A 96 -16.12 0.41 -2.63
C LEU A 96 -16.43 1.02 -3.99
N PHE A 97 -15.95 0.41 -5.07
CA PHE A 97 -16.06 0.97 -6.42
C PHE A 97 -16.86 0.11 -7.38
N ASP A 98 -17.60 -0.89 -6.85
CA ASP A 98 -18.40 -1.85 -7.64
C ASP A 98 -17.62 -2.37 -8.88
N SER A 99 -16.36 -2.64 -8.65
CA SER A 99 -15.46 -3.08 -9.71
C SER A 99 -15.60 -4.60 -9.89
N LYS A 100 -16.01 -5.00 -11.08
CA LYS A 100 -15.99 -6.41 -11.50
C LYS A 100 -14.56 -6.89 -11.78
N ASP A 101 -13.62 -5.97 -11.87
CA ASP A 101 -12.21 -6.27 -12.09
C ASP A 101 -11.61 -6.89 -10.84
N GLN A 102 -10.68 -7.82 -11.05
CA GLN A 102 -10.01 -8.54 -9.96
C GLN A 102 -9.03 -7.63 -9.21
N ILE A 103 -9.56 -6.66 -8.45
CA ILE A 103 -8.75 -5.73 -7.62
C ILE A 103 -8.11 -6.42 -6.40
N ASN A 104 -8.24 -7.73 -6.28
CA ASN A 104 -7.74 -8.49 -5.13
C ASN A 104 -6.22 -8.72 -5.16
N ASN A 105 -5.55 -8.29 -6.23
CA ASN A 105 -4.11 -8.40 -6.34
C ASN A 105 -3.42 -7.12 -5.85
N ILE A 106 -2.43 -7.28 -4.97
CA ILE A 106 -1.65 -6.18 -4.42
C ILE A 106 -1.02 -5.30 -5.53
N THR A 107 -0.56 -5.90 -6.62
CA THR A 107 0.04 -5.19 -7.75
C THR A 107 -0.94 -4.29 -8.50
N MET A 108 -2.23 -4.58 -8.41
CA MET A 108 -3.29 -3.79 -9.05
C MET A 108 -3.85 -2.71 -8.11
N ILE A 109 -3.92 -2.99 -6.81
CA ILE A 109 -4.51 -2.07 -5.80
C ILE A 109 -3.89 -0.67 -5.88
N GLN A 110 -2.58 -0.56 -6.07
CA GLN A 110 -1.90 0.73 -6.13
C GLN A 110 -2.46 1.65 -7.24
N SER A 111 -2.97 1.10 -8.35
CA SER A 111 -3.56 1.86 -9.45
C SER A 111 -4.88 2.53 -9.08
N PHE A 112 -5.55 2.04 -8.04
CA PHE A 112 -6.79 2.60 -7.52
C PHE A 112 -6.55 3.73 -6.53
N ILE A 113 -5.33 3.89 -6.00
CA ILE A 113 -4.96 4.97 -5.10
C ILE A 113 -4.66 6.22 -5.93
N THR A 114 -5.72 6.92 -6.31
CA THR A 114 -5.67 8.15 -7.13
C THR A 114 -6.34 9.31 -6.40
N GLU A 115 -5.96 10.55 -6.75
CA GLU A 115 -6.53 11.74 -6.11
C GLU A 115 -8.06 11.78 -6.22
N ARG A 116 -8.64 11.36 -7.36
CA ARG A 116 -10.10 11.32 -7.54
C ARG A 116 -10.75 10.32 -6.58
N ARG A 117 -10.20 9.11 -6.48
CA ARG A 117 -10.75 8.09 -5.58
C ARG A 117 -10.57 8.44 -4.11
N ILE A 118 -9.51 9.18 -3.78
CA ILE A 118 -9.34 9.72 -2.42
C ILE A 118 -10.46 10.69 -2.07
N ASP A 119 -10.90 11.56 -2.99
CA ASP A 119 -12.05 12.44 -2.73
C ASP A 119 -13.33 11.64 -2.42
N GLU A 120 -13.55 10.55 -3.14
CA GLU A 120 -14.70 9.66 -2.93
C GLU A 120 -14.62 8.98 -1.54
N LEU A 121 -13.44 8.49 -1.17
CA LEU A 121 -13.21 7.89 0.14
C LEU A 121 -13.38 8.88 1.28
N GLN A 122 -12.84 10.10 1.14
CA GLN A 122 -12.97 11.13 2.17
C GLN A 122 -14.42 11.61 2.36
N LYS A 123 -15.19 11.70 1.28
CA LYS A 123 -16.62 12.00 1.36
C LYS A 123 -17.39 10.94 2.14
N SER A 124 -17.03 9.67 1.97
CA SER A 124 -17.72 8.55 2.60
C SER A 124 -17.28 8.29 4.03
N PHE A 125 -16.01 8.51 4.36
CA PHE A 125 -15.41 8.04 5.60
C PHE A 125 -14.65 9.11 6.40
N GLY A 126 -14.55 10.34 5.88
CA GLY A 126 -13.75 11.41 6.51
C GLY A 126 -12.26 11.29 6.19
N THR A 127 -11.44 11.88 7.04
CA THR A 127 -9.97 11.91 6.88
C THR A 127 -9.30 11.06 7.95
N PRO A 128 -8.37 10.17 7.60
CA PRO A 128 -7.67 9.35 8.59
C PRO A 128 -6.63 10.15 9.39
N LYS A 129 -6.45 9.79 10.64
CA LYS A 129 -5.33 10.23 11.48
C LYS A 129 -4.08 9.39 11.22
N ILE A 130 -4.28 8.11 10.92
CA ILE A 130 -3.22 7.17 10.58
C ILE A 130 -3.58 6.45 9.29
N VAL A 131 -2.66 6.46 8.34
CA VAL A 131 -2.73 5.66 7.11
C VAL A 131 -1.64 4.59 7.17
N ILE A 132 -2.02 3.35 6.92
CA ILE A 132 -1.12 2.21 6.83
C ILE A 132 -1.10 1.73 5.38
N SER A 133 0.09 1.56 4.84
CA SER A 133 0.35 1.14 3.46
C SER A 133 1.51 0.15 3.43
N ARG A 134 1.19 -1.13 3.55
CA ARG A 134 2.18 -2.20 3.52
C ARG A 134 2.18 -2.85 2.15
N HIS A 135 3.37 -3.06 1.61
CA HIS A 135 3.58 -3.75 0.35
C HIS A 135 2.76 -3.19 -0.83
N LEU A 136 2.60 -1.88 -0.89
CA LEU A 136 1.91 -1.19 -2.00
C LEU A 136 2.85 -0.30 -2.81
N LEU A 137 3.76 0.39 -2.14
CA LEU A 137 4.60 1.40 -2.79
C LEU A 137 5.54 0.79 -3.83
N GLU A 138 6.08 -0.40 -3.57
CA GLU A 138 6.95 -1.12 -4.50
C GLU A 138 6.25 -1.53 -5.80
N HIS A 139 4.92 -1.59 -5.78
CA HIS A 139 4.09 -1.87 -6.96
C HIS A 139 3.63 -0.61 -7.68
N ALA A 140 3.91 0.58 -7.15
CA ALA A 140 3.41 1.83 -7.73
C ALA A 140 4.09 2.14 -9.06
N HIS A 141 3.35 2.07 -10.17
CA HIS A 141 3.83 2.41 -11.51
C HIS A 141 4.24 3.89 -11.64
N ASN A 142 3.67 4.76 -10.81
CA ASN A 142 4.03 6.15 -10.73
C ASN A 142 4.01 6.59 -9.26
N THR A 143 5.18 6.56 -8.64
CA THR A 143 5.36 6.89 -7.23
C THR A 143 4.93 8.32 -6.90
N HIS A 144 5.14 9.28 -7.83
CA HIS A 144 4.69 10.66 -7.63
C HIS A 144 3.16 10.76 -7.56
N LYS A 145 2.43 10.07 -8.44
CA LYS A 145 0.96 10.05 -8.40
C LYS A 145 0.47 9.38 -7.12
N TYR A 146 1.12 8.29 -6.72
CA TYR A 146 0.82 7.59 -5.48
C TYR A 146 0.98 8.53 -4.26
N PHE A 147 2.13 9.18 -4.11
CA PHE A 147 2.36 10.11 -3.02
C PHE A 147 1.47 11.35 -3.04
N LYS A 148 1.08 11.86 -4.23
CA LYS A 148 0.09 12.92 -4.33
C LYS A 148 -1.27 12.48 -3.77
N ALA A 149 -1.70 11.26 -4.10
CA ALA A 149 -2.95 10.70 -3.56
C ALA A 149 -2.86 10.50 -2.04
N ILE A 150 -1.75 9.95 -1.52
CA ILE A 150 -1.55 9.81 -0.08
C ILE A 150 -1.53 11.17 0.63
N LYS A 151 -0.81 12.16 0.06
CA LYS A 151 -0.79 13.52 0.60
C LYS A 151 -2.20 14.13 0.67
N LYS A 152 -3.01 13.89 -0.33
CA LYS A 152 -4.40 14.38 -0.38
C LYS A 152 -5.29 13.65 0.65
N LEU A 153 -5.02 12.38 0.91
CA LEU A 153 -5.76 11.57 1.88
C LEU A 153 -5.60 12.07 3.31
N VAL A 154 -4.43 12.62 3.65
CA VAL A 154 -4.09 13.01 5.02
C VAL A 154 -4.16 14.51 5.23
N SER A 155 -4.31 14.93 6.48
CA SER A 155 -4.25 16.32 6.92
C SER A 155 -2.98 16.59 7.75
N THR A 156 -2.72 17.86 8.03
CA THR A 156 -1.63 18.25 8.94
C THR A 156 -1.80 17.55 10.30
N GLY A 157 -0.73 16.95 10.79
CA GLY A 157 -0.72 16.18 12.02
C GLY A 157 -1.19 14.73 11.88
N SER A 158 -1.53 14.25 10.67
CA SER A 158 -1.74 12.83 10.40
C SER A 158 -0.41 12.11 10.19
N TYR A 159 -0.43 10.79 10.37
CA TYR A 159 0.73 9.92 10.18
C TYR A 159 0.51 8.96 9.02
N VAL A 160 1.56 8.74 8.25
CA VAL A 160 1.60 7.75 7.17
C VAL A 160 2.66 6.72 7.49
N VAL A 161 2.24 5.47 7.59
CA VAL A 161 3.11 4.32 7.85
C VAL A 161 3.26 3.55 6.55
N ILE A 162 4.48 3.47 6.05
CA ILE A 162 4.79 2.74 4.82
C ILE A 162 5.76 1.62 5.17
N GLU A 163 5.42 0.40 4.76
CA GLU A 163 6.29 -0.76 4.85
C GLU A 163 6.55 -1.28 3.44
N ILE A 164 7.83 -1.48 3.14
CA ILE A 164 8.30 -2.05 1.87
C ILE A 164 9.29 -3.18 2.18
N PRO A 165 9.46 -4.16 1.27
CA PRO A 165 10.48 -5.20 1.42
C PRO A 165 11.88 -4.59 1.42
N GLU A 166 12.75 -5.14 2.25
CA GLU A 166 14.17 -4.80 2.22
C GLU A 166 14.85 -5.53 1.07
N CYS A 167 15.44 -4.80 0.14
CA CYS A 167 16.07 -5.36 -1.06
C CYS A 167 17.57 -5.55 -0.94
N SER A 168 18.24 -5.12 0.14
CA SER A 168 19.71 -5.14 0.26
C SER A 168 20.28 -6.54 0.05
N LYS A 169 19.62 -7.56 0.59
CA LYS A 169 20.06 -8.94 0.42
C LYS A 169 19.92 -9.46 -1.02
N LEU A 170 18.90 -8.98 -1.73
CA LEU A 170 18.70 -9.35 -3.14
C LEU A 170 19.78 -8.71 -4.00
N ILE A 171 20.08 -7.44 -3.79
CA ILE A 171 21.09 -6.68 -4.56
C ILE A 171 22.50 -7.26 -4.31
N ASN A 172 22.81 -7.62 -3.07
CA ASN A 172 24.14 -8.17 -2.73
C ASN A 172 24.39 -9.61 -3.25
N ASN A 173 23.34 -10.29 -3.71
CA ASN A 173 23.41 -11.66 -4.24
C ASN A 173 23.30 -11.72 -5.77
N LEU A 174 23.23 -10.59 -6.46
CA LEU A 174 23.28 -10.46 -7.92
C LEU A 174 24.74 -10.35 -8.39
#